data_bab80ac3424676a19a3a3f4933f96f5b
#
_entry.id   bab80ac3424676a19a3a3f4933f96f5b
#
_cell.length_a   1.000
_cell.length_b   1.000
_cell.length_c   1.000
_cell.angle_alpha   90.00
_cell.angle_beta   90.00
_cell.angle_gamma   90.00
#
_symmetry.space_group_name_H-M   'P 1'
#
loop_
_entity.id
_entity.type
_entity.pdbx_description
1 polymer ?
#
loop_
_entity_poly.entity_id
_entity_poly.type
_entity_poly.pdbx_seq_one_letter_code
_entity_poly.pdbx_strand_id
1 'polypeptide(L)'
;QNMVGRATFAACSWILEHYRGPKVEHFYLESNFATDKKASQINVMRTRGKRVVAEAVIKRDILQQRMRVTPEQLAYHGQVSNVGAFISGANNNGAHSANGITAMFIATGQDVANVSESSAGILYSEVTAEGDLYISITIPSLIVATHGGGTGLATQNECLQMLGCVGRGTVRKFAEIVAGVVLAGDVVHGGAACKVLGVLRAAVQQ
;
A
#
# COMPACT_ATOMS: atom_id res chain seq x y z
N GLN A 1 -9.70 -15.22 -5.14
CA GLN A 1 -11.12 -14.79 -5.00
C GLN A 1 -12.10 -15.78 -5.64
N ASN A 2 -11.93 -16.13 -6.91
CA ASN A 2 -12.89 -17.00 -7.61
C ASN A 2 -13.10 -18.37 -6.96
N MET A 3 -12.02 -19.01 -6.47
CA MET A 3 -12.14 -20.29 -5.76
C MET A 3 -12.88 -20.15 -4.43
N VAL A 4 -12.60 -19.09 -3.67
CA VAL A 4 -13.29 -18.82 -2.41
C VAL A 4 -14.77 -18.53 -2.66
N GLY A 5 -15.09 -17.67 -3.63
CA GLY A 5 -16.48 -17.38 -4.00
C GLY A 5 -17.27 -18.63 -4.39
N ARG A 6 -16.66 -19.50 -5.21
CA ARG A 6 -17.29 -20.77 -5.61
C ARG A 6 -17.52 -21.71 -4.43
N ALA A 7 -16.54 -21.84 -3.54
CA ALA A 7 -16.67 -22.69 -2.35
C ALA A 7 -17.75 -22.15 -1.39
N THR A 8 -17.77 -20.83 -1.18
CA THR A 8 -18.79 -20.17 -0.34
C THR A 8 -20.19 -20.35 -0.93
N PHE A 9 -20.34 -20.18 -2.25
CA PHE A 9 -21.62 -20.42 -2.92
C PHE A 9 -22.12 -21.84 -2.72
N ALA A 10 -21.25 -22.84 -2.91
CA ALA A 10 -21.62 -24.26 -2.72
C ALA A 10 -22.01 -24.54 -1.26
N ALA A 11 -21.28 -24.00 -0.30
CA ALA A 11 -21.60 -24.15 1.13
C ALA A 11 -22.94 -23.50 1.49
N CYS A 12 -23.20 -22.28 1.00
CA CYS A 12 -24.46 -21.59 1.23
C CYS A 12 -25.64 -22.31 0.58
N SER A 13 -25.49 -22.82 -0.64
CA SER A 13 -26.52 -23.62 -1.32
C SER A 13 -26.86 -24.89 -0.53
N TRP A 14 -25.80 -25.58 -0.06
CA TRP A 14 -26.00 -26.76 0.81
C TRP A 14 -26.75 -26.43 2.10
N ILE A 15 -26.44 -25.29 2.74
CA ILE A 15 -27.16 -24.83 3.93
C ILE A 15 -28.65 -24.60 3.62
N LEU A 16 -28.99 -23.91 2.52
CA LEU A 16 -30.38 -23.68 2.13
C LEU A 16 -31.17 -25.00 1.96
N GLU A 17 -30.54 -26.05 1.43
CA GLU A 17 -31.17 -27.33 1.16
C GLU A 17 -31.31 -28.19 2.43
N HIS A 18 -30.35 -28.14 3.35
CA HIS A 18 -30.22 -29.12 4.43
C HIS A 18 -30.49 -28.56 5.85
N TYR A 19 -30.47 -27.24 6.02
CA TYR A 19 -30.69 -26.62 7.32
C TYR A 19 -32.16 -26.85 7.77
N ARG A 20 -32.34 -27.35 9.00
CA ARG A 20 -33.63 -27.71 9.58
C ARG A 20 -34.12 -26.79 10.70
N GLY A 21 -33.39 -25.69 10.93
CA GLY A 21 -33.78 -24.63 11.86
C GLY A 21 -34.78 -23.63 11.26
N PRO A 22 -34.87 -22.40 11.80
CA PRO A 22 -35.71 -21.36 11.23
C PRO A 22 -35.41 -21.15 9.73
N LYS A 23 -36.45 -20.86 8.93
CA LYS A 23 -36.30 -20.74 7.48
C LYS A 23 -35.24 -19.70 7.10
N VAL A 24 -34.26 -20.15 6.33
CA VAL A 24 -33.29 -19.25 5.65
C VAL A 24 -33.81 -19.06 4.23
N GLU A 25 -34.13 -17.83 3.85
CA GLU A 25 -34.74 -17.52 2.55
C GLU A 25 -33.72 -17.23 1.48
N HIS A 26 -32.68 -16.46 1.83
CA HIS A 26 -31.67 -15.98 0.89
C HIS A 26 -30.27 -15.97 1.52
N PHE A 27 -29.25 -16.00 0.66
CA PHE A 27 -27.88 -15.66 1.03
C PHE A 27 -27.27 -14.70 0.00
N TYR A 28 -26.29 -13.94 0.44
CA TYR A 28 -25.53 -13.03 -0.40
C TYR A 28 -24.05 -13.28 -0.20
N LEU A 29 -23.29 -13.49 -1.30
CA LEU A 29 -21.85 -13.72 -1.23
C LEU A 29 -21.10 -12.46 -0.86
N GLU A 30 -21.67 -11.30 -1.08
CA GLU A 30 -21.12 -9.99 -0.76
C GLU A 30 -22.24 -9.06 -0.29
N SER A 31 -22.05 -8.43 0.85
CA SER A 31 -23.02 -7.50 1.46
C SER A 31 -22.38 -6.42 2.31
N ASN A 32 -21.12 -6.08 2.04
CA ASN A 32 -20.30 -5.10 2.75
C ASN A 32 -20.00 -5.39 4.24
N PHE A 33 -20.31 -6.59 4.74
CA PHE A 33 -19.77 -7.05 6.03
C PHE A 33 -18.28 -7.34 5.95
N ALA A 34 -17.79 -7.76 4.79
CA ALA A 34 -16.37 -7.85 4.50
C ALA A 34 -15.82 -6.46 4.13
N THR A 35 -14.56 -6.22 4.46
CA THR A 35 -13.87 -4.95 4.20
C THR A 35 -12.95 -5.03 2.97
N ASP A 36 -13.08 -6.08 2.15
CA ASP A 36 -12.34 -6.20 0.91
C ASP A 36 -12.70 -5.06 -0.05
N LYS A 37 -11.69 -4.54 -0.72
CA LYS A 37 -11.80 -3.37 -1.61
C LYS A 37 -12.32 -2.10 -0.89
N LYS A 38 -12.10 -2.00 0.41
CA LYS A 38 -12.52 -0.85 1.24
C LYS A 38 -11.32 -0.23 1.95
N ALA A 39 -11.28 1.09 2.06
CA ALA A 39 -10.44 1.78 3.02
C ALA A 39 -11.07 1.60 4.41
N SER A 40 -10.42 0.83 5.29
CA SER A 40 -10.97 0.47 6.59
C SER A 40 -9.86 0.21 7.61
N GLN A 41 -10.06 0.64 8.86
CA GLN A 41 -9.14 0.33 9.96
C GLN A 41 -9.04 -1.16 10.25
N ILE A 42 -10.08 -1.93 9.94
CA ILE A 42 -10.04 -3.40 10.05
C ILE A 42 -8.95 -3.97 9.13
N ASN A 43 -8.77 -3.42 7.94
CA ASN A 43 -7.73 -3.83 7.00
C ASN A 43 -6.31 -3.50 7.50
N VAL A 44 -6.15 -2.52 8.37
CA VAL A 44 -4.86 -2.22 9.03
C VAL A 44 -4.54 -3.23 10.13
N MET A 45 -5.55 -3.62 10.91
CA MET A 45 -5.41 -4.48 12.08
C MET A 45 -5.52 -5.98 11.75
N ARG A 46 -6.44 -6.35 10.86
CA ARG A 46 -6.76 -7.73 10.49
C ARG A 46 -6.70 -7.88 8.97
N THR A 47 -5.51 -7.86 8.45
CA THR A 47 -5.30 -7.97 7.00
C THR A 47 -5.69 -9.35 6.46
N ARG A 48 -6.27 -9.37 5.27
CA ARG A 48 -6.37 -10.55 4.40
C ARG A 48 -5.27 -10.59 3.34
N GLY A 49 -4.51 -9.51 3.20
CA GLY A 49 -3.38 -9.36 2.28
C GLY A 49 -2.04 -9.78 2.90
N LYS A 50 -0.99 -9.24 2.32
CA LYS A 50 0.36 -9.39 2.83
C LYS A 50 0.72 -8.15 3.64
N ARG A 51 1.21 -8.36 4.85
CA ARG A 51 1.89 -7.30 5.58
C ARG A 51 3.33 -7.27 5.09
N VAL A 52 3.77 -6.14 4.57
CA VAL A 52 5.12 -5.94 4.04
C VAL A 52 5.70 -4.65 4.60
N VAL A 53 7.00 -4.69 4.87
CA VAL A 53 7.78 -3.53 5.31
C VAL A 53 8.91 -3.33 4.32
N ALA A 54 9.13 -2.08 3.92
CA ALA A 54 10.36 -1.65 3.26
C ALA A 54 11.00 -0.55 4.08
N GLU A 55 12.33 -0.59 4.21
CA GLU A 55 13.08 0.39 4.99
C GLU A 55 14.40 0.73 4.32
N ALA A 56 14.92 1.91 4.63
CA ALA A 56 16.21 2.37 4.13
C ALA A 56 16.84 3.39 5.09
N VAL A 57 18.17 3.41 5.12
CA VAL A 57 18.94 4.54 5.65
C VAL A 57 19.49 5.34 4.47
N ILE A 58 19.08 6.59 4.35
CA ILE A 58 19.51 7.48 3.28
C ILE A 58 20.54 8.46 3.81
N LYS A 59 21.71 8.46 3.19
CA LYS A 59 22.81 9.32 3.60
C LYS A 59 22.46 10.79 3.42
N ARG A 60 22.85 11.62 4.38
CA ARG A 60 22.63 13.08 4.41
C ARG A 60 23.09 13.76 3.13
N ASP A 61 24.30 13.45 2.68
CA ASP A 61 24.89 14.03 1.48
C ASP A 61 24.08 13.69 0.22
N ILE A 62 23.56 12.47 0.10
CA ILE A 62 22.69 12.06 -1.00
C ILE A 62 21.38 12.85 -0.99
N LEU A 63 20.74 13.02 0.18
CA LEU A 63 19.53 13.81 0.30
C LEU A 63 19.77 15.27 -0.10
N GLN A 64 20.85 15.87 0.37
CA GLN A 64 21.19 17.24 0.05
C GLN A 64 21.53 17.43 -1.44
N GLN A 65 22.32 16.53 -2.03
CA GLN A 65 22.73 16.61 -3.43
C GLN A 65 21.60 16.35 -4.41
N ARG A 66 20.80 15.30 -4.16
CA ARG A 66 19.77 14.84 -5.09
C ARG A 66 18.43 15.51 -4.86
N MET A 67 18.07 15.73 -3.61
CA MET A 67 16.76 16.22 -3.23
C MET A 67 16.79 17.64 -2.64
N ARG A 68 17.96 18.18 -2.29
CA ARG A 68 18.14 19.52 -1.70
C ARG A 68 17.32 19.68 -0.41
N VAL A 69 17.24 18.64 0.40
CA VAL A 69 16.59 18.61 1.71
C VAL A 69 17.51 17.95 2.72
N THR A 70 17.28 18.23 4.00
CA THR A 70 18.02 17.58 5.09
C THR A 70 17.20 16.47 5.73
N PRO A 71 17.84 15.50 6.41
CA PRO A 71 17.12 14.48 7.18
C PRO A 71 16.15 15.07 8.19
N GLU A 72 16.52 16.17 8.87
CA GLU A 72 15.67 16.86 9.86
C GLU A 72 14.40 17.42 9.24
N GLN A 73 14.50 18.00 8.03
CA GLN A 73 13.33 18.52 7.31
C GLN A 73 12.34 17.40 6.97
N LEU A 74 12.85 16.26 6.50
CA LEU A 74 11.99 15.10 6.17
C LEU A 74 11.39 14.47 7.43
N ALA A 75 12.16 14.31 8.50
CA ALA A 75 11.66 13.78 9.76
C ALA A 75 10.58 14.71 10.36
N TYR A 76 10.79 16.02 10.33
CA TYR A 76 9.80 17.00 10.79
C TYR A 76 8.53 16.97 9.92
N HIS A 77 8.68 16.89 8.59
CA HIS A 77 7.54 16.74 7.69
C HIS A 77 6.74 15.46 8.01
N GLY A 78 7.41 14.35 8.32
CA GLY A 78 6.77 13.11 8.75
C GLY A 78 5.93 13.31 10.03
N GLN A 79 6.43 14.05 11.03
CA GLN A 79 5.67 14.38 12.24
C GLN A 79 4.41 15.19 11.93
N VAL A 80 4.50 16.19 11.05
CA VAL A 80 3.34 16.99 10.62
C VAL A 80 2.33 16.10 9.88
N SER A 81 2.79 15.22 9.00
CA SER A 81 1.93 14.29 8.27
C SER A 81 1.21 13.30 9.19
N ASN A 82 1.85 12.84 10.26
CA ASN A 82 1.23 11.99 11.27
C ASN A 82 0.05 12.71 11.96
N VAL A 83 0.25 13.96 12.38
CA VAL A 83 -0.83 14.77 12.97
C VAL A 83 -1.95 15.01 11.98
N GLY A 84 -1.62 15.33 10.73
CA GLY A 84 -2.59 15.52 9.66
C GLY A 84 -3.41 14.25 9.37
N ALA A 85 -2.76 13.10 9.27
CA ALA A 85 -3.43 11.82 9.07
C ALA A 85 -4.36 11.46 10.24
N PHE A 86 -3.91 11.70 11.48
CA PHE A 86 -4.74 11.48 12.66
C PHE A 86 -6.01 12.35 12.66
N ILE A 87 -5.86 13.65 12.40
CA ILE A 87 -6.99 14.60 12.39
C ILE A 87 -7.98 14.28 11.25
N SER A 88 -7.48 13.93 10.07
CA SER A 88 -8.31 13.61 8.90
C SER A 88 -8.92 12.20 8.94
N GLY A 89 -8.47 11.33 9.85
CA GLY A 89 -8.87 9.92 9.89
C GLY A 89 -8.33 9.10 8.72
N ALA A 90 -7.24 9.54 8.09
CA ALA A 90 -6.63 8.83 6.96
C ALA A 90 -5.95 7.53 7.41
N ASN A 91 -6.04 6.49 6.58
CA ASN A 91 -5.37 5.20 6.78
C ASN A 91 -3.93 5.19 6.25
N ASN A 92 -3.43 6.33 5.82
CA ASN A 92 -2.11 6.51 5.22
C ASN A 92 -1.58 7.89 5.59
N ASN A 93 -0.38 7.94 6.12
CA ASN A 93 0.33 9.17 6.46
C ASN A 93 1.43 9.54 5.46
N GLY A 94 1.63 8.72 4.40
CA GLY A 94 2.48 9.00 3.25
C GLY A 94 1.69 9.67 2.11
N ALA A 95 2.37 9.99 1.02
CA ALA A 95 1.77 10.68 -0.12
C ALA A 95 1.77 9.84 -1.41
N HIS A 96 2.44 8.69 -1.43
CA HIS A 96 2.69 7.92 -2.65
C HIS A 96 2.03 6.54 -2.70
N SER A 97 1.54 6.00 -1.59
CA SER A 97 0.97 4.64 -1.57
C SER A 97 -0.07 4.43 -2.67
N ALA A 98 -1.08 5.30 -2.76
CA ALA A 98 -2.12 5.16 -3.77
C ALA A 98 -1.57 5.27 -5.21
N ASN A 99 -0.66 6.21 -5.47
CA ASN A 99 -0.07 6.42 -6.78
C ASN A 99 0.80 5.23 -7.21
N GLY A 100 1.76 4.84 -6.36
CA GLY A 100 2.70 3.76 -6.65
C GLY A 100 2.00 2.41 -6.80
N ILE A 101 1.08 2.09 -5.90
CA ILE A 101 0.33 0.85 -5.95
C ILE A 101 -0.58 0.81 -7.18
N THR A 102 -1.26 1.89 -7.53
CA THR A 102 -2.09 1.95 -8.75
C THR A 102 -1.27 1.70 -10.00
N ALA A 103 -0.13 2.38 -10.15
CA ALA A 103 0.75 2.18 -11.29
C ALA A 103 1.23 0.73 -11.40
N MET A 104 1.70 0.15 -10.29
CA MET A 104 2.13 -1.26 -10.23
C MET A 104 0.98 -2.22 -10.54
N PHE A 105 -0.23 -1.95 -10.04
CA PHE A 105 -1.39 -2.82 -10.26
C PHE A 105 -1.82 -2.83 -11.72
N ILE A 106 -1.87 -1.67 -12.37
CA ILE A 106 -2.19 -1.58 -13.80
C ILE A 106 -1.12 -2.29 -14.63
N ALA A 107 0.15 -2.01 -14.37
CA ALA A 107 1.26 -2.58 -15.13
C ALA A 107 1.36 -4.10 -15.02
N THR A 108 0.97 -4.69 -13.88
CA THR A 108 1.17 -6.12 -13.60
C THR A 108 -0.14 -6.93 -13.55
N GLY A 109 -1.26 -6.33 -13.96
CA GLY A 109 -2.55 -7.03 -14.07
C GLY A 109 -3.18 -7.40 -12.73
N GLN A 110 -2.94 -6.60 -11.70
CA GLN A 110 -3.60 -6.75 -10.41
C GLN A 110 -5.04 -6.22 -10.45
N ASP A 111 -5.86 -6.61 -9.49
CA ASP A 111 -7.21 -6.06 -9.33
C ASP A 111 -7.13 -4.63 -8.75
N VAL A 112 -7.36 -3.63 -9.59
CA VAL A 112 -7.27 -2.21 -9.22
C VAL A 112 -8.27 -1.80 -8.13
N ALA A 113 -9.35 -2.52 -7.94
CA ALA A 113 -10.28 -2.25 -6.84
C ALA A 113 -9.63 -2.51 -5.46
N ASN A 114 -8.60 -3.34 -5.40
CA ASN A 114 -7.83 -3.58 -4.19
C ASN A 114 -6.84 -2.46 -3.84
N VAL A 115 -6.69 -1.43 -4.68
CA VAL A 115 -5.88 -0.24 -4.36
C VAL A 115 -6.38 0.43 -3.09
N SER A 116 -7.70 0.49 -2.87
CA SER A 116 -8.29 1.13 -1.69
C SER A 116 -7.82 0.53 -0.37
N GLU A 117 -7.75 -0.80 -0.26
CA GLU A 117 -7.27 -1.46 0.96
C GLU A 117 -5.74 -1.63 0.98
N SER A 118 -5.11 -1.77 -0.18
CA SER A 118 -3.67 -1.93 -0.30
C SER A 118 -2.89 -0.63 -0.06
N SER A 119 -3.54 0.52 -0.22
CA SER A 119 -2.93 1.84 -0.04
C SER A 119 -2.80 2.27 1.41
N ALA A 120 -3.42 1.56 2.36
CA ALA A 120 -3.17 1.81 3.78
C ALA A 120 -1.67 1.63 4.04
N GLY A 121 -1.02 2.67 4.56
CA GLY A 121 0.42 2.70 4.74
C GLY A 121 0.81 3.49 5.98
N ILE A 122 1.77 2.96 6.74
CA ILE A 122 2.32 3.61 7.92
C ILE A 122 3.77 3.96 7.61
N LEU A 123 4.00 5.22 7.30
CA LEU A 123 5.32 5.79 7.06
C LEU A 123 5.93 6.25 8.40
N TYR A 124 7.16 5.85 8.66
CA TYR A 124 7.94 6.30 9.80
C TYR A 124 9.28 6.85 9.33
N SER A 125 9.75 7.91 9.96
CA SER A 125 11.07 8.48 9.66
C SER A 125 11.69 9.10 10.90
N GLU A 126 13.02 8.98 11.01
CA GLU A 126 13.81 9.60 12.07
C GLU A 126 15.23 9.94 11.57
N VAL A 127 15.88 10.85 12.28
CA VAL A 127 17.31 11.14 12.06
C VAL A 127 18.12 10.15 12.88
N THR A 128 19.04 9.43 12.25
CA THR A 128 19.91 8.46 12.94
C THR A 128 20.96 9.17 13.80
N ALA A 129 21.63 8.43 14.67
CA ALA A 129 22.73 8.96 15.47
C ALA A 129 23.88 9.54 14.62
N GLU A 130 24.07 8.99 13.41
CA GLU A 130 25.06 9.46 12.44
C GLU A 130 24.59 10.67 11.64
N GLY A 131 23.35 11.12 11.86
CA GLY A 131 22.75 12.28 11.18
C GLY A 131 22.18 11.97 9.80
N ASP A 132 21.99 10.70 9.44
CA ASP A 132 21.34 10.22 8.23
C ASP A 132 19.82 10.12 8.44
N LEU A 133 19.05 9.86 7.38
CA LEU A 133 17.61 9.61 7.48
C LEU A 133 17.34 8.10 7.48
N TYR A 134 16.78 7.57 8.58
CA TYR A 134 16.08 6.30 8.54
C TYR A 134 14.63 6.55 8.12
N ILE A 135 14.13 5.75 7.19
CA ILE A 135 12.73 5.80 6.73
C ILE A 135 12.22 4.40 6.45
N SER A 136 10.97 4.14 6.84
CA SER A 136 10.31 2.87 6.56
C SER A 136 8.84 3.06 6.23
N ILE A 137 8.30 2.16 5.39
CA ILE A 137 6.86 2.04 5.13
C ILE A 137 6.38 0.65 5.52
N THR A 138 5.32 0.59 6.29
CA THR A 138 4.56 -0.64 6.53
C THR A 138 3.27 -0.58 5.74
N ILE A 139 3.07 -1.51 4.82
CA ILE A 139 1.80 -1.71 4.12
C ILE A 139 1.12 -2.92 4.74
N PRO A 140 0.07 -2.73 5.56
CA PRO A 140 -0.50 -3.82 6.37
C PRO A 140 -1.34 -4.81 5.56
N SER A 141 -1.93 -4.38 4.44
CA SER A 141 -2.91 -5.20 3.69
C SER A 141 -2.72 -5.13 2.18
N LEU A 142 -1.52 -5.49 1.70
CA LEU A 142 -1.21 -5.51 0.28
C LEU A 142 -1.80 -6.75 -0.40
N ILE A 143 -2.76 -6.54 -1.30
CA ILE A 143 -3.42 -7.62 -2.05
C ILE A 143 -2.79 -7.74 -3.43
N VAL A 144 -1.87 -8.66 -3.59
CA VAL A 144 -1.16 -8.91 -4.85
C VAL A 144 -1.09 -10.40 -5.17
N ALA A 145 -1.02 -10.70 -6.46
CA ALA A 145 -0.88 -12.04 -7.00
C ALA A 145 0.13 -12.06 -8.16
N THR A 146 0.77 -13.19 -8.38
CA THR A 146 1.66 -13.44 -9.52
C THR A 146 1.13 -14.55 -10.43
N HIS A 147 -0.12 -14.96 -10.21
CA HIS A 147 -0.82 -15.98 -11.02
C HIS A 147 -2.32 -15.73 -10.98
N GLY A 148 -2.98 -15.94 -12.11
CA GLY A 148 -4.43 -15.79 -12.28
C GLY A 148 -4.87 -14.34 -12.52
N GLY A 149 -6.13 -14.15 -12.89
CA GLY A 149 -6.69 -12.85 -13.24
C GLY A 149 -5.93 -12.17 -14.38
N GLY A 150 -5.73 -10.87 -14.28
CA GLY A 150 -5.04 -10.06 -15.28
C GLY A 150 -3.55 -10.32 -15.43
N THR A 151 -2.93 -11.06 -14.50
CA THR A 151 -1.48 -11.36 -14.55
C THR A 151 -1.07 -12.22 -15.76
N GLY A 152 -2.03 -12.87 -16.40
CA GLY A 152 -1.82 -13.68 -17.61
C GLY A 152 -1.96 -12.92 -18.93
N LEU A 153 -2.36 -11.64 -18.91
CA LEU A 153 -2.37 -10.79 -20.10
C LEU A 153 -0.94 -10.55 -20.58
N ALA A 154 -0.74 -10.48 -21.89
CA ALA A 154 0.60 -10.47 -22.48
C ALA A 154 1.52 -9.39 -21.89
N THR A 155 1.12 -8.13 -21.97
CA THR A 155 1.92 -7.00 -21.46
C THR A 155 2.12 -7.06 -19.94
N GLN A 156 1.09 -7.41 -19.18
CA GLN A 156 1.16 -7.52 -17.72
C GLN A 156 2.08 -8.67 -17.28
N ASN A 157 2.05 -9.76 -18.02
CA ASN A 157 2.96 -10.88 -17.79
C ASN A 157 4.41 -10.51 -18.09
N GLU A 158 4.66 -9.79 -19.18
CA GLU A 158 6.00 -9.24 -19.51
C GLU A 158 6.54 -8.34 -18.39
N CYS A 159 5.71 -7.46 -17.83
CA CYS A 159 6.09 -6.64 -16.68
C CYS A 159 6.47 -7.50 -15.46
N LEU A 160 5.69 -8.55 -15.16
CA LEU A 160 6.04 -9.49 -14.09
C LEU A 160 7.33 -10.27 -14.38
N GLN A 161 7.59 -10.62 -15.64
CA GLN A 161 8.84 -11.26 -16.07
C GLN A 161 10.04 -10.34 -15.85
N MET A 162 9.94 -9.06 -16.23
CA MET A 162 10.98 -8.05 -15.99
C MET A 162 11.34 -7.93 -14.50
N LEU A 163 10.36 -8.07 -13.62
CA LEU A 163 10.56 -8.07 -12.17
C LEU A 163 11.04 -9.42 -11.62
N GLY A 164 11.09 -10.46 -12.44
CA GLY A 164 11.37 -11.83 -12.02
C GLY A 164 10.31 -12.37 -11.04
N CYS A 165 9.04 -11.99 -11.28
CA CYS A 165 7.91 -12.30 -10.40
C CYS A 165 6.85 -13.19 -11.07
N VAL A 166 7.23 -14.00 -12.05
CA VAL A 166 6.34 -14.99 -12.67
C VAL A 166 6.51 -16.34 -12.01
N GLY A 167 5.40 -17.04 -11.84
CA GLY A 167 5.39 -18.41 -11.36
C GLY A 167 5.14 -18.55 -9.85
N ARG A 168 5.17 -19.79 -9.41
CA ARG A 168 4.83 -20.17 -8.04
C ARG A 168 5.88 -19.66 -7.05
N GLY A 169 5.43 -19.12 -5.93
CA GLY A 169 6.31 -18.66 -4.84
C GLY A 169 6.85 -17.23 -4.96
N THR A 170 6.68 -16.57 -6.11
CA THR A 170 7.25 -15.24 -6.36
C THR A 170 6.45 -14.08 -5.78
N VAL A 171 5.26 -14.32 -5.27
CA VAL A 171 4.35 -13.26 -4.78
C VAL A 171 4.89 -12.47 -3.59
N ARG A 172 5.75 -13.06 -2.75
CA ARG A 172 6.39 -12.34 -1.64
C ARG A 172 7.40 -11.34 -2.17
N LYS A 173 8.28 -11.76 -3.09
CA LYS A 173 9.20 -10.85 -3.79
C LYS A 173 8.45 -9.70 -4.47
N PHE A 174 7.33 -10.00 -5.12
CA PHE A 174 6.52 -8.95 -5.75
C PHE A 174 5.97 -7.95 -4.73
N ALA A 175 5.50 -8.41 -3.58
CA ALA A 175 5.04 -7.55 -2.49
C ALA A 175 6.15 -6.63 -1.96
N GLU A 176 7.37 -7.15 -1.81
CA GLU A 176 8.56 -6.38 -1.39
C GLU A 176 8.92 -5.30 -2.43
N ILE A 177 8.86 -5.64 -3.72
CA ILE A 177 9.10 -4.67 -4.80
C ILE A 177 8.06 -3.55 -4.76
N VAL A 178 6.77 -3.87 -4.58
CA VAL A 178 5.70 -2.86 -4.47
C VAL A 178 5.95 -1.94 -3.27
N ALA A 179 6.32 -2.49 -2.11
CA ALA A 179 6.64 -1.69 -0.93
C ALA A 179 7.85 -0.78 -1.17
N GLY A 180 8.89 -1.27 -1.84
CA GLY A 180 10.05 -0.48 -2.24
C GLY A 180 9.70 0.68 -3.17
N VAL A 181 8.81 0.45 -4.15
CA VAL A 181 8.31 1.50 -5.05
C VAL A 181 7.56 2.58 -4.28
N VAL A 182 6.70 2.18 -3.33
CA VAL A 182 5.97 3.12 -2.49
C VAL A 182 6.93 3.94 -1.63
N LEU A 183 7.88 3.29 -0.96
CA LEU A 183 8.86 3.98 -0.11
C LEU A 183 9.69 4.99 -0.91
N ALA A 184 10.18 4.60 -2.08
CA ALA A 184 10.97 5.49 -2.94
C ALA A 184 10.15 6.72 -3.37
N GLY A 185 8.88 6.54 -3.71
CA GLY A 185 7.99 7.63 -4.06
C GLY A 185 7.66 8.55 -2.89
N ASP A 186 7.46 8.02 -1.68
CA ASP A 186 7.24 8.82 -0.47
C ASP A 186 8.46 9.69 -0.13
N VAL A 187 9.67 9.18 -0.31
CA VAL A 187 10.91 9.98 -0.15
C VAL A 187 10.92 11.16 -1.13
N VAL A 188 10.58 10.93 -2.40
CA VAL A 188 10.55 11.98 -3.45
C VAL A 188 9.47 13.03 -3.15
N HIS A 189 8.27 12.61 -2.80
CA HIS A 189 7.16 13.53 -2.47
C HIS A 189 7.45 14.34 -1.21
N GLY A 190 7.97 13.72 -0.15
CA GLY A 190 8.39 14.42 1.07
C GLY A 190 9.45 15.47 0.79
N GLY A 191 10.45 15.15 -0.04
CA GLY A 191 11.46 16.11 -0.46
C GLY A 191 10.90 17.28 -1.27
N ALA A 192 9.94 17.03 -2.15
CA ALA A 192 9.25 18.08 -2.89
C ALA A 192 8.44 19.00 -1.97
N ALA A 193 7.68 18.44 -1.03
CA ALA A 193 6.90 19.20 -0.05
C ALA A 193 7.80 20.10 0.83
N CYS A 194 8.92 19.60 1.30
CA CYS A 194 9.89 20.39 2.09
C CYS A 194 10.46 21.58 1.30
N LYS A 195 10.68 21.43 -0.01
CA LYS A 195 11.16 22.54 -0.87
C LYS A 195 10.12 23.65 -1.01
N VAL A 196 8.86 23.30 -1.26
CA VAL A 196 7.76 24.28 -1.39
C VAL A 196 7.62 25.10 -0.10
N LEU A 197 7.69 24.47 1.06
CA LEU A 197 7.66 25.15 2.36
C LEU A 197 8.88 26.07 2.55
N GLY A 198 10.07 25.69 2.08
CA GLY A 198 11.26 26.54 2.12
C GLY A 198 11.11 27.80 1.29
N VAL A 199 10.52 27.71 0.10
CA VAL A 199 10.24 28.86 -0.78
C VAL A 199 9.20 29.80 -0.16
N LEU A 200 8.12 29.25 0.42
CA LEU A 200 7.10 30.06 1.09
C LEU A 200 7.64 30.80 2.32
N ARG A 201 8.50 30.18 3.14
CA ARG A 201 9.16 30.85 4.26
C ARG A 201 10.05 32.00 3.81
N ALA A 202 10.81 31.83 2.73
CA ALA A 202 11.65 32.89 2.17
C ALA A 202 10.82 34.08 1.64
N ALA A 203 9.66 33.80 1.05
CA ALA A 203 8.75 34.83 0.54
C ALA A 203 8.01 35.63 1.65
N VAL A 204 7.81 35.03 2.82
CA VAL A 204 7.17 35.70 3.97
C VAL A 204 8.15 36.55 4.79
N GLN A 205 9.45 36.31 4.64
CA GLN A 205 10.51 37.07 5.35
C GLN A 205 11.04 38.28 4.54
N GLN A 206 10.58 38.50 3.33
CA GLN A 206 10.82 39.69 2.51
C GLN A 206 9.67 40.67 2.61
#